data_38e7140ffbdc7f952d58d7a5b27528b6
#
_entry.id   38e7140ffbdc7f952d58d7a5b27528b6
#
_cell.length_a   1.000
_cell.length_b   1.000
_cell.length_c   1.000
_cell.angle_alpha   90.00
_cell.angle_beta   90.00
_cell.angle_gamma   90.00
#
_symmetry.space_group_name_H-M   'P 1'
#
loop_
_entity.id
_entity.type
_entity.pdbx_description
1 polymer ?
#
loop_
_entity_poly.entity_id
_entity_poly.type
_entity_poly.pdbx_seq_one_letter_code
_entity_poly.pdbx_strand_id
1 'polypeptide(L)'
;MTKLKGLLLTEGMHGMISQVEGLAKALGLDFIHEKIELNNFWKIIPPKITPIKRFVFKNDILEKFNVVISCGRKSVIPSIFLKKKFGNKIMNIHIQDPKVSLNNFDFVIAPEHDDLKGENVLSTKGAIHYLRESELDDNINYLKPKIQKEKVVVLVVGGPNKYYNFRDNVI
;
A
#
# COMPACT_ATOMS: atom_id res chain seq x y z
N MET A 1 22.16 -5.80 16.16
CA MET A 1 21.83 -4.66 15.28
C MET A 1 20.42 -4.19 15.59
N THR A 2 20.22 -2.91 15.84
CA THR A 2 18.89 -2.33 16.06
C THR A 2 18.11 -2.39 14.73
N LYS A 3 16.94 -3.02 14.72
CA LYS A 3 16.08 -3.05 13.52
C LYS A 3 15.65 -1.62 13.15
N LEU A 4 15.65 -1.31 11.86
CA LEU A 4 15.10 -0.04 11.37
C LEU A 4 13.59 0.00 11.60
N LYS A 5 13.09 1.16 12.01
CA LYS A 5 11.65 1.38 12.23
C LYS A 5 10.97 1.86 10.96
N GLY A 6 9.91 1.19 10.58
CA GLY A 6 9.04 1.51 9.45
C GLY A 6 7.73 2.15 9.87
N LEU A 7 7.27 3.13 9.10
CA LEU A 7 5.92 3.67 9.17
C LEU A 7 5.19 3.32 7.88
N LEU A 8 4.12 2.53 7.97
CA LEU A 8 3.31 2.13 6.82
C LEU A 8 2.06 2.99 6.73
N LEU A 9 1.85 3.62 5.58
CA LEU A 9 0.73 4.54 5.35
C LEU A 9 -0.20 3.99 4.26
N THR A 10 -1.46 3.70 4.58
CA THR A 10 -2.45 3.25 3.60
C THR A 10 -3.83 3.87 3.86
N GLU A 11 -4.76 3.60 2.94
CA GLU A 11 -6.19 3.90 3.12
C GLU A 11 -6.94 2.83 3.92
N GLY A 12 -6.27 1.75 4.34
CA GLY A 12 -6.85 0.64 5.09
C GLY A 12 -7.49 -0.46 4.22
N MET A 13 -7.29 -0.45 2.90
CA MET A 13 -7.74 -1.53 2.01
C MET A 13 -6.76 -2.70 2.06
N HIS A 14 -7.27 -3.95 2.16
CA HIS A 14 -6.45 -5.16 2.30
C HIS A 14 -5.33 -5.29 1.27
N GLY A 15 -5.61 -5.00 -0.01
CA GLY A 15 -4.58 -5.04 -1.05
C GLY A 15 -3.45 -4.04 -0.84
N MET A 16 -3.72 -2.84 -0.30
CA MET A 16 -2.70 -1.85 0.02
C MET A 16 -1.90 -2.26 1.26
N ILE A 17 -2.58 -2.78 2.30
CA ILE A 17 -1.94 -3.30 3.51
C ILE A 17 -0.96 -4.42 3.15
N SER A 18 -1.41 -5.40 2.36
CA SER A 18 -0.57 -6.51 1.89
C SER A 18 0.71 -6.05 1.19
N GLN A 19 0.61 -4.99 0.38
CA GLN A 19 1.76 -4.46 -0.36
C GLN A 19 2.78 -3.78 0.58
N VAL A 20 2.33 -2.86 1.45
CA VAL A 20 3.25 -2.16 2.35
C VAL A 20 3.87 -3.09 3.40
N GLU A 21 3.10 -4.03 3.95
CA GLU A 21 3.61 -5.04 4.89
C GLU A 21 4.54 -6.03 4.21
N GLY A 22 4.23 -6.45 2.98
CA GLY A 22 5.09 -7.33 2.19
C GLY A 22 6.48 -6.74 2.01
N LEU A 23 6.55 -5.47 1.61
CA LEU A 23 7.81 -4.76 1.46
C LEU A 23 8.52 -4.56 2.82
N ALA A 24 7.78 -4.15 3.87
CA ALA A 24 8.36 -3.95 5.20
C ALA A 24 8.95 -5.25 5.77
N LYS A 25 8.26 -6.37 5.62
CA LYS A 25 8.75 -7.70 6.02
C LYS A 25 10.00 -8.12 5.23
N ALA A 26 9.99 -7.88 3.91
CA ALA A 26 11.14 -8.18 3.05
C ALA A 26 12.37 -7.36 3.41
N LEU A 27 12.19 -6.11 3.84
CA LEU A 27 13.26 -5.23 4.32
C LEU A 27 13.65 -5.49 5.79
N GLY A 28 12.98 -6.41 6.49
CA GLY A 28 13.27 -6.73 7.91
C GLY A 28 12.96 -5.57 8.87
N LEU A 29 12.03 -4.70 8.53
CA LEU A 29 11.66 -3.55 9.37
C LEU A 29 10.83 -3.98 10.58
N ASP A 30 11.03 -3.28 11.70
CA ASP A 30 10.06 -3.20 12.77
C ASP A 30 9.10 -2.06 12.43
N PHE A 31 7.79 -2.33 12.28
CA PHE A 31 6.90 -1.35 11.68
C PHE A 31 5.58 -1.18 12.43
N ILE A 32 5.04 0.03 12.30
CA ILE A 32 3.67 0.37 12.68
C ILE A 32 2.88 0.73 11.42
N HIS A 33 1.58 0.49 11.44
CA HIS A 33 0.69 0.78 10.34
C HIS A 33 -0.32 1.86 10.71
N GLU A 34 -0.31 2.96 9.96
CA GLU A 34 -1.21 4.08 10.11
C GLU A 34 -2.21 4.15 8.94
N LYS A 35 -3.49 3.99 9.27
CA LYS A 35 -4.56 4.25 8.31
C LYS A 35 -4.75 5.75 8.14
N ILE A 36 -4.46 6.26 6.95
CA ILE A 36 -4.55 7.70 6.67
C ILE A 36 -6.00 8.16 6.53
N GLU A 37 -6.32 9.21 7.27
CA GLU A 37 -7.56 9.95 7.17
C GLU A 37 -7.30 11.38 6.68
N LEU A 38 -7.75 11.70 5.47
CA LEU A 38 -7.75 13.07 5.00
C LEU A 38 -8.93 13.85 5.59
N ASN A 39 -8.78 15.15 5.77
CA ASN A 39 -9.89 16.04 6.06
C ASN A 39 -10.91 16.04 4.89
N ASN A 40 -12.18 16.22 5.19
CA ASN A 40 -13.27 15.92 4.26
C ASN A 40 -13.14 16.59 2.89
N PHE A 41 -12.73 17.83 2.84
CA PHE A 41 -12.48 18.56 1.60
C PHE A 41 -11.40 17.89 0.73
N TRP A 42 -10.28 17.47 1.35
CA TRP A 42 -9.12 16.90 0.65
C TRP A 42 -9.33 15.46 0.18
N LYS A 43 -10.36 14.77 0.67
CA LYS A 43 -10.71 13.41 0.19
C LYS A 43 -11.09 13.39 -1.30
N ILE A 44 -11.63 14.49 -1.81
CA ILE A 44 -12.14 14.61 -3.19
C ILE A 44 -11.04 15.14 -4.12
N ILE A 45 -10.15 15.98 -3.59
CA ILE A 45 -9.11 16.67 -4.36
C ILE A 45 -7.99 15.70 -4.78
N PRO A 46 -7.59 15.68 -6.06
CA PRO A 46 -6.44 14.87 -6.52
C PRO A 46 -5.12 15.29 -5.84
N PRO A 47 -4.19 14.35 -5.59
CA PRO A 47 -2.89 14.68 -4.98
C PRO A 47 -2.11 15.77 -5.72
N LYS A 48 -2.22 15.81 -7.05
CA LYS A 48 -1.50 16.79 -7.91
C LYS A 48 -1.77 18.25 -7.55
N ILE A 49 -2.97 18.56 -7.07
CA ILE A 49 -3.40 19.93 -6.71
C ILE A 49 -3.63 20.09 -5.20
N THR A 50 -3.38 19.04 -4.42
CA THR A 50 -3.48 19.08 -2.95
C THR A 50 -2.21 19.67 -2.36
N PRO A 51 -2.28 20.68 -1.46
CA PRO A 51 -1.09 21.26 -0.84
C PRO A 51 -0.41 20.27 0.11
N ILE A 52 0.93 20.30 0.14
CA ILE A 52 1.72 19.46 1.05
C ILE A 52 1.79 20.15 2.40
N LYS A 53 0.72 20.07 3.19
CA LYS A 53 0.56 20.74 4.48
C LYS A 53 -0.09 19.81 5.51
N ARG A 54 0.21 20.03 6.80
CA ARG A 54 -0.28 19.22 7.93
C ARG A 54 -1.82 19.19 8.01
N PHE A 55 -2.49 20.26 7.67
CA PHE A 55 -3.96 20.37 7.75
C PHE A 55 -4.72 19.52 6.72
N VAL A 56 -4.02 18.87 5.77
CA VAL A 56 -4.65 18.02 4.76
C VAL A 56 -5.16 16.71 5.37
N PHE A 57 -4.49 16.19 6.39
CA PHE A 57 -4.79 14.91 7.02
C PHE A 57 -4.93 15.03 8.55
N LYS A 58 -5.65 14.08 9.15
CA LYS A 58 -5.99 14.11 10.58
C LYS A 58 -4.95 13.45 11.47
N ASN A 59 -4.27 12.42 10.96
CA ASN A 59 -3.33 11.61 11.73
C ASN A 59 -2.23 12.45 12.36
N ASP A 60 -1.98 12.23 13.65
CA ASP A 60 -0.87 12.84 14.36
C ASP A 60 0.29 11.83 14.46
N ILE A 61 1.27 11.98 13.57
CA ILE A 61 2.39 11.06 13.44
C ILE A 61 3.54 11.60 14.29
N LEU A 62 3.67 11.08 15.51
CA LEU A 62 4.62 11.53 16.53
C LEU A 62 5.84 10.61 16.67
N GLU A 63 5.79 9.37 16.24
CA GLU A 63 6.85 8.40 16.43
C GLU A 63 8.08 8.66 15.54
N LYS A 64 9.24 8.21 16.02
CA LYS A 64 10.49 8.23 15.22
C LYS A 64 10.53 6.98 14.34
N PHE A 65 10.72 7.16 13.06
CA PHE A 65 10.87 6.10 12.06
C PHE A 65 12.03 6.42 11.11
N ASN A 66 12.57 5.38 10.46
CA ASN A 66 13.67 5.47 9.50
C ASN A 66 13.15 5.37 8.07
N VAL A 67 12.07 4.61 7.86
CA VAL A 67 11.49 4.33 6.54
C VAL A 67 10.00 4.61 6.59
N VAL A 68 9.49 5.33 5.60
CA VAL A 68 8.05 5.50 5.33
C VAL A 68 7.74 4.70 4.08
N ILE A 69 6.79 3.76 4.17
CA ILE A 69 6.25 3.03 3.02
C ILE A 69 4.78 3.40 2.88
N SER A 70 4.41 3.94 1.75
CA SER A 70 3.05 4.41 1.50
C SER A 70 2.44 3.74 0.28
N CYS A 71 1.12 3.46 0.32
CA CYS A 71 0.37 2.90 -0.80
C CYS A 71 -1.02 3.53 -0.86
N GLY A 72 -1.44 3.88 -2.08
CA GLY A 72 -2.74 4.45 -2.34
C GLY A 72 -2.79 5.99 -2.30
N ARG A 73 -3.80 6.53 -2.95
CA ARG A 73 -3.94 7.97 -3.25
C ARG A 73 -3.91 8.87 -2.02
N LYS A 74 -4.57 8.47 -0.92
CA LYS A 74 -4.66 9.33 0.27
C LYS A 74 -3.35 9.39 1.05
N SER A 75 -2.47 8.41 0.89
CA SER A 75 -1.18 8.36 1.57
C SER A 75 -0.09 9.20 0.89
N VAL A 76 -0.30 9.63 -0.37
CA VAL A 76 0.67 10.41 -1.16
C VAL A 76 1.09 11.69 -0.44
N ILE A 77 0.15 12.58 -0.13
CA ILE A 77 0.45 13.88 0.49
C ILE A 77 1.03 13.75 1.91
N PRO A 78 0.48 12.89 2.81
CA PRO A 78 1.11 12.64 4.11
C PRO A 78 2.54 12.14 4.00
N SER A 79 2.81 11.21 3.09
CA SER A 79 4.15 10.66 2.85
C SER A 79 5.15 11.74 2.41
N ILE A 80 4.77 12.57 1.43
CA ILE A 80 5.60 13.69 0.97
C ILE A 80 5.79 14.74 2.08
N PHE A 81 4.75 15.02 2.87
CA PHE A 81 4.85 15.94 4.01
C PHE A 81 5.90 15.46 5.03
N LEU A 82 5.90 14.17 5.36
CA LEU A 82 6.88 13.58 6.27
C LEU A 82 8.29 13.67 5.69
N LYS A 83 8.48 13.36 4.40
CA LYS A 83 9.79 13.51 3.75
C LYS A 83 10.28 14.95 3.80
N LYS A 84 9.43 15.93 3.53
CA LYS A 84 9.81 17.36 3.65
C LYS A 84 10.13 17.77 5.10
N LYS A 85 9.39 17.24 6.08
CA LYS A 85 9.59 17.55 7.51
C LYS A 85 10.90 16.97 8.05
N PHE A 86 11.25 15.74 7.67
CA PHE A 86 12.38 15.01 8.24
C PHE A 86 13.60 14.93 7.33
N GLY A 87 13.45 15.28 6.05
CA GLY A 87 14.54 15.32 5.06
C GLY A 87 15.21 13.94 4.88
N ASN A 88 16.53 13.95 4.84
CA ASN A 88 17.34 12.75 4.65
C ASN A 88 17.41 11.83 5.89
N LYS A 89 16.75 12.20 6.99
CA LYS A 89 16.66 11.33 8.17
C LYS A 89 15.73 10.14 7.96
N ILE A 90 14.87 10.20 6.95
CA ILE A 90 13.97 9.13 6.57
C ILE A 90 14.09 8.78 5.09
N MET A 91 13.92 7.51 4.78
CA MET A 91 13.69 7.01 3.42
C MET A 91 12.18 6.99 3.14
N ASN A 92 11.75 7.53 1.99
CA ASN A 92 10.35 7.58 1.60
C ASN A 92 10.11 6.73 0.35
N ILE A 93 9.31 5.67 0.49
CA ILE A 93 8.97 4.72 -0.57
C ILE A 93 7.46 4.79 -0.83
N HIS A 94 7.07 4.94 -2.08
CA HIS A 94 5.66 4.84 -2.47
C HIS A 94 5.43 3.63 -3.37
N ILE A 95 4.35 2.90 -3.11
CA ILE A 95 3.92 1.75 -3.92
C ILE A 95 2.73 2.17 -4.76
N GLN A 96 2.76 1.88 -6.06
CA GLN A 96 1.87 2.31 -7.16
C GLN A 96 2.26 3.70 -7.71
N ASP A 97 1.60 4.11 -8.80
CA ASP A 97 1.79 5.44 -9.37
C ASP A 97 1.18 6.53 -8.46
N PRO A 98 1.97 7.43 -7.89
CA PRO A 98 1.48 8.47 -6.98
C PRO A 98 0.69 9.58 -7.68
N LYS A 99 0.68 9.65 -9.02
CA LYS A 99 0.08 10.70 -9.85
C LYS A 99 0.58 12.12 -9.51
N VAL A 100 1.79 12.23 -8.98
CA VAL A 100 2.54 13.46 -8.71
C VAL A 100 3.99 13.28 -9.14
N SER A 101 4.81 14.34 -9.05
CA SER A 101 6.26 14.24 -9.38
C SER A 101 6.93 13.14 -8.55
N LEU A 102 7.63 12.22 -9.23
CA LEU A 102 8.36 11.10 -8.65
C LEU A 102 9.51 11.56 -7.74
N ASN A 103 10.06 12.74 -8.00
CA ASN A 103 11.13 13.34 -7.20
C ASN A 103 10.72 13.66 -5.74
N ASN A 104 9.44 13.52 -5.40
CA ASN A 104 8.98 13.64 -4.01
C ASN A 104 9.27 12.37 -3.18
N PHE A 105 9.74 11.30 -3.80
CA PHE A 105 10.02 10.01 -3.17
C PHE A 105 11.47 9.60 -3.43
N ASP A 106 12.06 8.88 -2.50
CA ASP A 106 13.36 8.24 -2.72
C ASP A 106 13.21 7.06 -3.68
N PHE A 107 12.12 6.29 -3.54
CA PHE A 107 11.76 5.21 -4.46
C PHE A 107 10.26 5.17 -4.71
N VAL A 108 9.90 4.80 -5.93
CA VAL A 108 8.52 4.44 -6.30
C VAL A 108 8.54 3.02 -6.86
N ILE A 109 7.69 2.16 -6.32
CA ILE A 109 7.57 0.77 -6.78
C ILE A 109 6.22 0.63 -7.47
N ALA A 110 6.25 0.30 -8.76
CA ALA A 110 5.05 0.17 -9.57
C ALA A 110 5.09 -1.10 -10.42
N PRO A 111 3.95 -1.76 -10.65
CA PRO A 111 3.89 -2.88 -11.57
C PRO A 111 4.17 -2.41 -13.01
N GLU A 112 4.76 -3.30 -13.83
CA GLU A 112 5.14 -3.02 -15.22
C GLU A 112 3.98 -2.49 -16.07
N HIS A 113 2.76 -2.93 -15.80
CA HIS A 113 1.57 -2.50 -16.54
C HIS A 113 1.17 -1.04 -16.30
N ASP A 114 1.70 -0.39 -15.26
CA ASP A 114 1.50 1.04 -15.03
C ASP A 114 2.40 1.92 -15.94
N ASP A 115 3.36 1.31 -16.66
CA ASP A 115 4.36 1.97 -17.55
C ASP A 115 5.02 3.21 -16.93
N LEU A 116 5.23 3.18 -15.63
CA LEU A 116 5.85 4.29 -14.90
C LEU A 116 7.36 4.24 -15.06
N LYS A 117 7.97 5.35 -15.52
CA LYS A 117 9.42 5.46 -15.78
C LYS A 117 10.03 6.60 -14.98
N GLY A 118 11.21 6.34 -14.41
CA GLY A 118 11.98 7.33 -13.65
C GLY A 118 13.23 6.68 -13.07
N GLU A 119 14.24 7.48 -12.74
CA GLU A 119 15.51 6.99 -12.17
C GLU A 119 15.30 6.31 -10.79
N ASN A 120 14.27 6.72 -10.08
CA ASN A 120 13.90 6.18 -8.77
C ASN A 120 12.70 5.21 -8.82
N VAL A 121 12.33 4.71 -10.01
CA VAL A 121 11.25 3.75 -10.20
C VAL A 121 11.80 2.33 -10.25
N LEU A 122 11.21 1.45 -9.43
CA LEU A 122 11.44 0.02 -9.46
C LEU A 122 10.18 -0.67 -9.99
N SER A 123 10.30 -1.29 -11.18
CA SER A 123 9.20 -2.01 -11.80
C SER A 123 9.11 -3.45 -11.27
N THR A 124 7.89 -3.93 -11.02
CA THR A 124 7.61 -5.29 -10.60
C THR A 124 6.66 -5.98 -11.59
N LYS A 125 6.81 -7.30 -11.79
CA LYS A 125 5.91 -8.06 -12.69
C LYS A 125 4.46 -8.07 -12.22
N GLY A 126 4.24 -7.99 -10.91
CA GLY A 126 2.93 -7.96 -10.28
C GLY A 126 2.93 -7.13 -8.99
N ALA A 127 1.80 -7.11 -8.31
CA ALA A 127 1.70 -6.45 -7.03
C ALA A 127 2.56 -7.15 -5.96
N ILE A 128 3.24 -6.36 -5.14
CA ILE A 128 3.95 -6.87 -3.96
C ILE A 128 2.92 -7.43 -2.97
N HIS A 129 3.25 -8.52 -2.29
CA HIS A 129 2.42 -9.12 -1.23
C HIS A 129 3.29 -9.79 -0.17
N TYR A 130 2.70 -10.10 0.97
CA TYR A 130 3.40 -10.78 2.07
C TYR A 130 3.22 -12.30 2.09
N LEU A 131 2.39 -12.85 1.23
CA LEU A 131 2.13 -14.30 1.20
C LEU A 131 3.39 -15.07 0.81
N ARG A 132 3.73 -16.07 1.62
CA ARG A 132 4.81 -17.03 1.38
C ARG A 132 4.23 -18.41 1.08
N GLU A 133 4.96 -19.25 0.37
CA GLU A 133 4.54 -20.64 0.11
C GLU A 133 4.23 -21.40 1.39
N SER A 134 5.04 -21.23 2.44
CA SER A 134 4.78 -21.84 3.76
C SER A 134 3.43 -21.45 4.36
N GLU A 135 3.00 -20.20 4.18
CA GLU A 135 1.68 -19.75 4.67
C GLU A 135 0.53 -20.35 3.85
N LEU A 136 0.77 -20.64 2.56
CA LEU A 136 -0.19 -21.36 1.71
C LEU A 136 -0.32 -22.81 2.17
N ASP A 137 0.80 -23.48 2.45
CA ASP A 137 0.81 -24.86 2.93
C ASP A 137 0.11 -25.01 4.27
N ASP A 138 0.30 -24.09 5.21
CA ASP A 138 -0.39 -24.07 6.50
C ASP A 138 -1.90 -23.93 6.35
N ASN A 139 -2.36 -23.19 5.34
CA ASN A 139 -3.78 -22.93 5.09
C ASN A 139 -4.44 -23.94 4.14
N ILE A 140 -3.69 -24.77 3.43
CA ILE A 140 -4.25 -25.74 2.48
C ILE A 140 -5.23 -26.72 3.16
N ASN A 141 -4.97 -27.08 4.41
CA ASN A 141 -5.80 -27.98 5.20
C ASN A 141 -7.19 -27.40 5.53
N TYR A 142 -7.34 -26.06 5.49
CA TYR A 142 -8.65 -25.43 5.70
C TYR A 142 -9.64 -25.72 4.58
N LEU A 143 -9.15 -25.84 3.33
CA LEU A 143 -9.98 -26.09 2.16
C LEU A 143 -10.13 -27.59 1.86
N LYS A 144 -9.12 -28.42 2.17
CA LYS A 144 -9.14 -29.88 1.88
C LYS A 144 -10.43 -30.58 2.29
N PRO A 145 -11.00 -30.38 3.49
CA PRO A 145 -12.25 -31.02 3.89
C PRO A 145 -13.47 -30.59 3.05
N LYS A 146 -13.38 -29.42 2.41
CA LYS A 146 -14.46 -28.86 1.59
C LYS A 146 -14.35 -29.27 0.12
N ILE A 147 -13.17 -29.76 -0.28
CA ILE A 147 -12.89 -30.18 -1.68
C ILE A 147 -12.89 -31.70 -1.71
N GLN A 148 -14.00 -32.28 -2.16
CA GLN A 148 -14.17 -33.74 -2.22
C GLN A 148 -13.90 -34.38 -3.58
N LYS A 149 -13.45 -33.59 -4.57
CA LYS A 149 -13.24 -34.04 -5.95
C LYS A 149 -11.81 -33.80 -6.43
N GLU A 150 -11.30 -34.65 -7.30
CA GLU A 150 -9.95 -34.54 -7.89
C GLU A 150 -9.79 -33.33 -8.81
N LYS A 151 -10.86 -32.87 -9.45
CA LYS A 151 -10.85 -31.69 -10.33
C LYS A 151 -11.68 -30.57 -9.70
N VAL A 152 -11.04 -29.44 -9.46
CA VAL A 152 -11.65 -28.27 -8.85
C VAL A 152 -11.53 -27.09 -9.80
N VAL A 153 -12.65 -26.42 -10.06
CA VAL A 153 -12.68 -25.12 -10.74
C VAL A 153 -13.01 -24.06 -9.70
N VAL A 154 -12.14 -23.08 -9.58
CA VAL A 154 -12.33 -21.96 -8.64
C VAL A 154 -12.74 -20.72 -9.43
N LEU A 155 -13.90 -20.17 -9.09
CA LEU A 155 -14.35 -18.87 -9.58
C LEU A 155 -14.14 -17.85 -8.48
N VAL A 156 -13.25 -16.87 -8.72
CA VAL A 156 -13.02 -15.76 -7.79
C VAL A 156 -13.84 -14.56 -8.24
N VAL A 157 -14.86 -14.22 -7.46
CA VAL A 157 -15.71 -13.06 -7.71
C VAL A 157 -15.24 -11.90 -6.83
N GLY A 158 -14.92 -10.78 -7.46
CA GLY A 158 -14.53 -9.56 -6.73
C GLY A 158 -15.70 -8.98 -5.93
N GLY A 159 -15.39 -8.31 -4.81
CA GLY A 159 -16.41 -7.63 -4.01
C GLY A 159 -16.98 -6.38 -4.68
N PRO A 160 -18.11 -5.84 -4.22
CA PRO A 160 -18.68 -4.59 -4.69
C PRO A 160 -17.71 -3.42 -4.43
N ASN A 161 -17.71 -2.45 -5.33
CA ASN A 161 -16.93 -1.24 -5.19
C ASN A 161 -17.75 -0.01 -5.63
N LYS A 162 -17.12 1.17 -5.68
CA LYS A 162 -17.80 2.42 -6.06
C LYS A 162 -18.45 2.37 -7.45
N TYR A 163 -17.96 1.53 -8.34
CA TYR A 163 -18.40 1.47 -9.75
C TYR A 163 -19.19 0.20 -10.06
N TYR A 164 -19.04 -0.86 -9.26
CA TYR A 164 -19.66 -2.15 -9.49
C TYR A 164 -20.40 -2.61 -8.24
N ASN A 165 -21.68 -2.90 -8.42
CA ASN A 165 -22.52 -3.47 -7.39
C ASN A 165 -23.11 -4.78 -7.91
N PHE A 166 -22.89 -5.87 -7.19
CA PHE A 166 -23.54 -7.15 -7.49
C PHE A 166 -24.94 -7.12 -6.91
N ARG A 167 -25.95 -7.27 -7.75
CA ARG A 167 -27.33 -7.47 -7.29
C ARG A 167 -27.55 -8.96 -7.04
N ASP A 168 -28.36 -9.31 -6.04
CA ASP A 168 -28.62 -10.69 -5.62
C ASP A 168 -29.14 -11.62 -6.73
N ASN A 169 -29.62 -11.07 -7.85
CA ASN A 169 -30.13 -11.80 -9.00
C ASN A 169 -29.07 -12.06 -10.10
N VAL A 170 -27.80 -11.78 -9.84
CA VAL A 170 -26.70 -11.93 -10.82
C VAL A 170 -25.71 -13.04 -10.42
N ILE A 171 -25.88 -13.63 -9.23
CA ILE A 171 -25.03 -14.72 -8.71
C ILE A 171 -25.85 -16.01 -8.67
#